data_2d6fa3c7c0f9aec62a8f58b5867585aa
#
_entry.id   2d6fa3c7c0f9aec62a8f58b5867585aa
#
_cell.length_a   1.000
_cell.length_b   1.000
_cell.length_c   1.000
_cell.angle_alpha   90.00
_cell.angle_beta   90.00
_cell.angle_gamma   90.00
#
_symmetry.space_group_name_H-M   'P 1'
#
loop_
_entity.id
_entity.type
_entity.pdbx_description
1 polymer ?
#
loop_
_entity_poly.entity_id
_entity_poly.type
_entity_poly.pdbx_seq_one_letter_code
_entity_poly.pdbx_strand_id
1 'polypeptide(L)'
;MPVIEITSKAQFLEIILNGETPAILDCYGEWCGPCKAIAPKIEEWSDVYTDVKFYKVDVDKVPDVSQELGVRAMPTIMLFQGGQKVTEVVGANLPAIEEGIKSLLA
;
A
#
# COMPACT_ATOMS: atom_id res chain seq x y z
N MET A 1 1.94 4.48 14.06
CA MET A 1 3.09 4.00 13.25
C MET A 1 3.13 4.78 11.96
N PRO A 2 4.30 5.24 11.52
CA PRO A 2 4.38 5.95 10.24
C PRO A 2 4.17 4.99 9.06
N VAL A 3 3.71 5.54 7.96
CA VAL A 3 3.70 4.84 6.68
C VAL A 3 5.13 4.86 6.13
N ILE A 4 5.70 3.71 5.85
CA ILE A 4 7.10 3.59 5.44
C ILE A 4 7.21 3.67 3.92
N GLU A 5 8.10 4.56 3.42
CA GLU A 5 8.33 4.71 1.99
C GLU A 5 9.22 3.57 1.47
N ILE A 6 8.75 2.88 0.42
CA ILE A 6 9.56 1.89 -0.30
C ILE A 6 10.36 2.63 -1.35
N THR A 7 11.67 2.50 -1.31
CA THR A 7 12.57 3.26 -2.19
C THR A 7 13.32 2.40 -3.20
N SER A 8 13.17 1.07 -3.14
CA SER A 8 13.81 0.16 -4.10
C SER A 8 13.04 -1.14 -4.22
N LYS A 9 13.25 -1.83 -5.32
CA LYS A 9 12.65 -3.15 -5.52
C LYS A 9 13.19 -4.16 -4.51
N ALA A 10 14.47 -4.08 -4.18
CA ALA A 10 15.07 -4.98 -3.18
C ALA A 10 14.37 -4.84 -1.83
N GLN A 11 14.09 -3.61 -1.41
CA GLN A 11 13.36 -3.33 -0.17
C GLN A 11 11.95 -3.90 -0.23
N PHE A 12 11.26 -3.71 -1.36
CA PHE A 12 9.92 -4.27 -1.56
C PHE A 12 9.92 -5.79 -1.40
N LEU A 13 10.86 -6.47 -2.06
CA LEU A 13 10.95 -7.93 -1.99
C LEU A 13 11.22 -8.40 -0.56
N GLU A 14 12.14 -7.75 0.13
CA GLU A 14 12.53 -8.16 1.49
C GLU A 14 11.42 -7.91 2.51
N ILE A 15 10.81 -6.73 2.48
CA ILE A 15 9.86 -6.33 3.52
C ILE A 15 8.48 -6.90 3.28
N ILE A 16 8.00 -6.88 2.03
CA ILE A 16 6.62 -7.26 1.72
C ILE A 16 6.52 -8.71 1.29
N LEU A 17 7.29 -9.12 0.28
CA LEU A 17 7.16 -10.47 -0.27
C LEU A 17 7.73 -11.55 0.65
N ASN A 18 8.77 -11.23 1.42
CA ASN A 18 9.34 -12.15 2.40
C ASN A 18 8.80 -11.93 3.81
N GLY A 19 7.90 -10.97 3.99
CA GLY A 19 7.30 -10.68 5.28
C GLY A 19 6.11 -11.57 5.57
N GLU A 20 5.86 -11.82 6.85
CA GLU A 20 4.70 -12.61 7.29
C GLU A 20 3.58 -11.74 7.82
N THR A 21 3.90 -10.52 8.27
CA THR A 21 2.93 -9.57 8.81
C THR A 21 2.02 -9.05 7.70
N PRO A 22 0.71 -8.98 7.94
CA PRO A 22 -0.18 -8.34 6.98
C PRO A 22 0.30 -6.94 6.65
N ALA A 23 0.25 -6.57 5.37
CA ALA A 23 0.78 -5.29 4.90
C ALA A 23 -0.13 -4.66 3.87
N ILE A 24 -0.10 -3.33 3.84
CA ILE A 24 -0.79 -2.52 2.85
C ILE A 24 0.27 -1.69 2.12
N LEU A 25 0.15 -1.61 0.80
CA LEU A 25 1.03 -0.82 -0.05
C LEU A 25 0.22 0.18 -0.86
N ASP A 26 0.45 1.46 -0.59
CA ASP A 26 -0.16 2.57 -1.31
C ASP A 26 0.74 2.95 -2.49
N CYS A 27 0.30 2.61 -3.71
CA CYS A 27 1.01 2.97 -4.93
C CYS A 27 0.49 4.33 -5.39
N TYR A 28 1.33 5.35 -5.36
CA TYR A 28 0.93 6.74 -5.59
C TYR A 28 1.87 7.46 -6.54
N GLY A 29 1.48 8.67 -6.94
CA GLY A 29 2.32 9.60 -7.67
C GLY A 29 2.20 10.99 -7.06
N GLU A 30 3.27 11.78 -7.11
CA GLU A 30 3.26 13.13 -6.53
C GLU A 30 2.26 14.07 -7.23
N TRP A 31 1.97 13.80 -8.51
CA TRP A 31 1.02 14.54 -9.33
C TRP A 31 -0.42 14.13 -9.11
N CYS A 32 -0.66 13.10 -8.33
CA CYS A 32 -1.98 12.48 -8.18
C CYS A 32 -2.78 13.17 -7.08
N GLY A 33 -3.80 13.94 -7.46
CA GLY A 33 -4.70 14.60 -6.52
C GLY A 33 -5.43 13.65 -5.58
N PRO A 34 -6.09 12.59 -6.10
CA PRO A 34 -6.76 11.61 -5.24
C PRO A 34 -5.82 10.91 -4.26
N CYS A 35 -4.55 10.67 -4.65
CA CYS A 35 -3.56 10.10 -3.74
C CYS A 35 -3.33 11.02 -2.55
N LYS A 36 -3.19 12.32 -2.82
CA LYS A 36 -2.99 13.32 -1.76
C LYS A 36 -4.21 13.44 -0.86
N ALA A 37 -5.39 13.29 -1.44
CA ALA A 37 -6.63 13.39 -0.68
C ALA A 37 -6.77 12.29 0.37
N ILE A 38 -6.31 11.07 0.08
CA ILE A 38 -6.42 9.94 1.01
C ILE A 38 -5.21 9.80 1.94
N ALA A 39 -4.10 10.47 1.64
CA ALA A 39 -2.87 10.31 2.43
C ALA A 39 -3.07 10.54 3.93
N PRO A 40 -3.78 11.59 4.37
CA PRO A 40 -4.01 11.78 5.81
C PRO A 40 -4.77 10.62 6.46
N LYS A 41 -5.72 10.03 5.73
CA LYS A 41 -6.50 8.90 6.26
C LYS A 41 -5.66 7.64 6.37
N ILE A 42 -4.81 7.40 5.38
CA ILE A 42 -3.87 6.26 5.42
C ILE A 42 -2.93 6.41 6.61
N GLU A 43 -2.41 7.62 6.86
CA GLU A 43 -1.57 7.89 8.04
C GLU A 43 -2.34 7.62 9.33
N GLU A 44 -3.59 8.07 9.43
CA GLU A 44 -4.42 7.84 10.60
C GLU A 44 -4.62 6.35 10.84
N TRP A 45 -4.93 5.58 9.79
CA TRP A 45 -5.14 4.15 9.92
C TRP A 45 -3.87 3.41 10.32
N SER A 46 -2.71 3.91 9.93
CA SER A 46 -1.45 3.30 10.36
C SER A 46 -1.27 3.35 11.87
N ASP A 47 -1.89 4.34 12.53
CA ASP A 47 -1.87 4.46 13.98
C ASP A 47 -2.98 3.64 14.66
N VAL A 48 -4.07 3.37 13.94
CA VAL A 48 -5.22 2.62 14.46
C VAL A 48 -5.03 1.12 14.28
N TYR A 49 -4.64 0.69 13.08
CA TYR A 49 -4.50 -0.72 12.75
C TYR A 49 -3.04 -1.15 12.88
N THR A 50 -2.57 -1.25 14.12
CA THR A 50 -1.15 -1.49 14.42
C THR A 50 -0.67 -2.90 14.11
N ASP A 51 -1.59 -3.84 13.85
CA ASP A 51 -1.25 -5.21 13.45
C ASP A 51 -1.02 -5.34 11.95
N VAL A 52 -1.21 -4.26 11.19
CA VAL A 52 -0.94 -4.19 9.76
C VAL A 52 0.22 -3.23 9.54
N LYS A 53 1.18 -3.61 8.71
CA LYS A 53 2.28 -2.72 8.33
C LYS A 53 1.86 -1.87 7.14
N PHE A 54 2.13 -0.57 7.21
CA PHE A 54 1.73 0.39 6.19
C PHE A 54 2.94 0.86 5.41
N TYR A 55 2.88 0.71 4.09
CA TYR A 55 3.94 1.12 3.17
C TYR A 55 3.36 1.95 2.03
N LYS A 56 4.20 2.75 1.40
CA LYS A 56 3.85 3.49 0.20
C LYS A 56 5.01 3.46 -0.78
N VAL A 57 4.70 3.54 -2.07
CA VAL A 57 5.70 3.57 -3.13
C VAL A 57 5.29 4.58 -4.19
N ASP A 58 6.22 5.45 -4.57
CA ASP A 58 6.05 6.38 -5.68
C ASP A 58 6.32 5.63 -6.98
N VAL A 59 5.29 5.50 -7.82
CA VAL A 59 5.38 4.71 -9.05
C VAL A 59 6.37 5.29 -10.06
N ASP A 60 6.65 6.60 -9.97
CA ASP A 60 7.58 7.25 -10.86
C ASP A 60 9.02 7.12 -10.38
N LYS A 61 9.23 7.04 -9.08
CA LYS A 61 10.56 6.90 -8.47
C LYS A 61 11.03 5.44 -8.43
N VAL A 62 10.09 4.50 -8.34
CA VAL A 62 10.40 3.05 -8.27
C VAL A 62 9.59 2.31 -9.35
N PRO A 63 9.84 2.60 -10.64
CA PRO A 63 9.02 2.08 -11.72
C PRO A 63 9.11 0.55 -11.89
N ASP A 64 10.21 -0.06 -11.49
CA ASP A 64 10.35 -1.52 -11.57
C ASP A 64 9.37 -2.24 -10.63
N VAL A 65 9.07 -1.67 -9.47
CA VAL A 65 8.06 -2.22 -8.55
C VAL A 65 6.66 -2.05 -9.14
N SER A 66 6.34 -0.85 -9.64
CA SER A 66 5.01 -0.60 -10.20
C SER A 66 4.75 -1.43 -11.44
N GLN A 67 5.76 -1.67 -12.27
CA GLN A 67 5.63 -2.53 -13.45
C GLN A 67 5.39 -3.98 -13.05
N GLU A 68 6.14 -4.49 -12.09
CA GLU A 68 5.97 -5.86 -11.61
C GLU A 68 4.59 -6.07 -11.01
N LEU A 69 4.07 -5.10 -10.29
CA LEU A 69 2.75 -5.18 -9.67
C LEU A 69 1.59 -4.89 -10.64
N GLY A 70 1.89 -4.39 -11.83
CA GLY A 70 0.88 -4.09 -12.83
C GLY A 70 0.03 -2.88 -12.49
N VAL A 71 0.59 -1.90 -11.81
CA VAL A 71 -0.12 -0.67 -11.44
C VAL A 71 -0.41 0.16 -12.69
N ARG A 72 -1.68 0.51 -12.91
CA ARG A 72 -2.13 1.26 -14.08
C ARG A 72 -2.80 2.58 -13.75
N ALA A 73 -3.31 2.70 -12.54
CA ALA A 73 -4.02 3.91 -12.09
C ALA A 73 -3.64 4.18 -10.64
N MET A 74 -3.63 5.44 -10.25
CA MET A 74 -3.28 5.84 -8.90
C MET A 74 -4.44 6.57 -8.22
N PRO A 75 -4.62 6.33 -6.90
CA PRO A 75 -3.88 5.35 -6.13
C PRO A 75 -4.33 3.93 -6.42
N THR A 76 -3.42 2.98 -6.29
CA THR A 76 -3.75 1.56 -6.20
C THR A 76 -3.27 1.09 -4.85
N ILE A 77 -4.18 0.59 -4.04
CA ILE A 77 -3.87 0.11 -2.70
C ILE A 77 -3.87 -1.41 -2.76
N MET A 78 -2.71 -2.01 -2.50
CA MET A 78 -2.56 -3.46 -2.51
C MET A 78 -2.40 -3.98 -1.09
N LEU A 79 -3.07 -5.09 -0.81
CA LEU A 79 -3.05 -5.71 0.52
C LEU A 79 -2.40 -7.08 0.41
N PHE A 80 -1.43 -7.31 1.31
CA PHE A 80 -0.60 -8.51 1.29
C PHE A 80 -0.74 -9.29 2.59
N GLN A 81 -0.69 -10.61 2.49
CA GLN A 81 -0.64 -11.50 3.63
C GLN A 81 0.18 -12.73 3.27
N GLY A 82 1.16 -13.07 4.13
CA GLY A 82 2.03 -14.19 3.87
C GLY A 82 2.87 -14.03 2.61
N GLY A 83 3.24 -12.80 2.27
CA GLY A 83 4.04 -12.49 1.09
C GLY A 83 3.25 -12.51 -0.22
N GLN A 84 1.93 -12.62 -0.16
CA GLN A 84 1.09 -12.67 -1.36
C GLN A 84 0.07 -11.55 -1.37
N LYS A 85 -0.18 -10.99 -2.55
CA LYS A 85 -1.24 -10.00 -2.71
C LYS A 85 -2.59 -10.72 -2.61
N VAL A 86 -3.40 -10.35 -1.63
CA VAL A 86 -4.71 -10.97 -1.42
C VAL A 86 -5.84 -10.16 -2.02
N THR A 87 -5.68 -8.85 -2.15
CA THR A 87 -6.67 -8.01 -2.82
C THR A 87 -6.06 -6.67 -3.18
N GLU A 88 -6.78 -5.89 -3.97
CA GLU A 88 -6.39 -4.53 -4.31
C GLU A 88 -7.62 -3.64 -4.46
N VAL A 89 -7.44 -2.35 -4.17
CA VAL A 89 -8.45 -1.32 -4.38
C VAL A 89 -7.86 -0.28 -5.32
N VAL A 90 -8.46 -0.09 -6.47
CA VAL A 90 -8.05 0.94 -7.44
C VAL A 90 -8.90 2.17 -7.22
N GLY A 91 -8.23 3.30 -6.98
CA GLY A 91 -8.91 4.57 -6.74
C GLY A 91 -8.99 4.93 -5.26
N ALA A 92 -9.42 6.17 -5.00
CA ALA A 92 -9.47 6.75 -3.66
C ALA A 92 -10.77 6.36 -2.93
N ASN A 93 -11.03 5.07 -2.85
CA ASN A 93 -12.24 4.53 -2.22
C ASN A 93 -11.95 4.15 -0.77
N LEU A 94 -12.08 5.11 0.14
CA LEU A 94 -11.76 4.90 1.55
C LEU A 94 -12.55 3.75 2.20
N PRO A 95 -13.87 3.63 1.99
CA PRO A 95 -14.59 2.50 2.58
C PRO A 95 -14.07 1.13 2.12
N ALA A 96 -13.75 1.00 0.83
CA ALA A 96 -13.23 -0.27 0.31
C ALA A 96 -11.82 -0.56 0.86
N ILE A 97 -10.99 0.47 1.01
CA ILE A 97 -9.65 0.32 1.57
C ILE A 97 -9.75 -0.14 3.02
N GLU A 98 -10.58 0.51 3.81
CA GLU A 98 -10.74 0.13 5.22
C GLU A 98 -11.29 -1.28 5.38
N GLU A 99 -12.25 -1.65 4.54
CA GLU A 99 -12.78 -3.01 4.57
C GLU A 99 -11.70 -4.05 4.23
N GLY A 100 -10.84 -3.73 3.27
CA GLY A 100 -9.69 -4.57 2.96
C GLY A 100 -8.74 -4.75 4.15
N ILE A 101 -8.45 -3.65 4.85
CA ILE A 101 -7.60 -3.70 6.05
C ILE A 101 -8.25 -4.61 7.10
N LYS A 102 -9.53 -4.43 7.37
CA LYS A 102 -10.24 -5.25 8.35
C LYS A 102 -10.24 -6.72 7.97
N SER A 103 -10.33 -7.03 6.68
CA SER A 103 -10.30 -8.42 6.21
C SER A 103 -8.96 -9.09 6.47
N LEU A 104 -7.86 -8.34 6.48
CA LEU A 104 -6.54 -8.88 6.83
C LEU A 104 -6.46 -9.27 8.30
N LEU A 105 -7.27 -8.67 9.15
CA LEU A 105 -7.27 -8.88 10.59
C LEU A 105 -8.32 -9.90 11.04
N ALA A 106 -9.17 -10.34 10.14
CA ALA A 106 -10.24 -11.29 10.45
C ALA A 106 -9.72 -12.72 10.63
#